data_8ad193b0593936a7762962136434f19a
#
_entry.id   8ad193b0593936a7762962136434f19a
#
_cell.length_a   1.000
_cell.length_b   1.000
_cell.length_c   1.000
_cell.angle_alpha   90.00
_cell.angle_beta   90.00
_cell.angle_gamma   90.00
#
_symmetry.space_group_name_H-M   'P 1'
#
loop_
_entity.id
_entity.type
_entity.pdbx_description
1 polymer ?
#
loop_
_entity_poly.entity_id
_entity_poly.type
_entity_poly.pdbx_seq_one_letter_code
_entity_poly.pdbx_strand_id
1 'polypeptide(L)'
;MNNCFILLASGQSKRFKSKKPKQYVSYKNKPLYEHSVDKVLKSGLFKHVILVVNNNFFIKRKYPKNVKVIKGGKERSDSSLLSLKYAKKLNVKNVLIHDAARPNFSIKILKNILNYLKKNKAVIPYINAADSIKYSFKNTT
;
A
#
# COMPACT_ATOMS: atom_id res chain seq x y z
N MET A 1 19.23 -4.12 3.79
CA MET A 1 18.61 -4.57 2.51
C MET A 1 17.95 -3.38 1.82
N ASN A 2 18.08 -3.26 0.48
CA ASN A 2 17.50 -2.14 -0.27
C ASN A 2 16.05 -2.48 -0.68
N ASN A 3 15.12 -2.41 0.29
CA ASN A 3 13.69 -2.67 0.07
C ASN A 3 12.92 -1.35 -0.02
N CYS A 4 11.85 -1.33 -0.82
CA CYS A 4 10.93 -0.22 -0.95
C CYS A 4 9.52 -0.65 -0.53
N PHE A 5 8.84 0.21 0.22
CA PHE A 5 7.42 0.05 0.54
C PHE A 5 6.60 1.10 -0.20
N ILE A 6 5.63 0.67 -0.99
CA ILE A 6 4.71 1.54 -1.72
C ILE A 6 3.35 1.51 -1.02
N LEU A 7 2.89 2.66 -0.58
CA LEU A 7 1.58 2.84 0.04
C LEU A 7 0.64 3.58 -0.90
N LEU A 8 -0.37 2.87 -1.42
CA LEU A 8 -1.33 3.42 -2.36
C LEU A 8 -2.47 4.14 -1.60
N ALA A 9 -2.42 5.47 -1.59
CA ALA A 9 -3.39 6.35 -0.95
C ALA A 9 -4.14 7.27 -1.93
N SER A 10 -4.03 7.05 -3.24
CA SER A 10 -4.63 7.91 -4.28
C SER A 10 -6.09 7.57 -4.61
N GLY A 11 -6.64 6.45 -4.13
CA GLY A 11 -7.99 6.01 -4.44
C GLY A 11 -9.08 6.98 -3.96
N GLN A 12 -10.15 7.12 -4.74
CA GLN A 12 -11.27 8.01 -4.43
C GLN A 12 -12.28 7.43 -3.43
N SER A 13 -12.17 6.15 -3.09
CA SER A 13 -13.07 5.44 -2.15
C SER A 13 -14.56 5.59 -2.50
N LYS A 14 -14.95 5.51 -3.78
CA LYS A 14 -16.31 5.76 -4.28
C LYS A 14 -17.42 5.03 -3.49
N ARG A 15 -17.14 3.82 -3.01
CA ARG A 15 -18.07 3.01 -2.19
C ARG A 15 -18.24 3.49 -0.75
N PHE A 16 -17.39 4.38 -0.28
CA PHE A 16 -17.38 4.81 1.13
C PHE A 16 -18.33 5.97 1.44
N LYS A 17 -19.09 6.46 0.46
CA LYS A 17 -20.15 7.51 0.61
C LYS A 17 -19.78 8.66 1.57
N SER A 18 -18.53 9.12 1.60
CA SER A 18 -18.04 10.20 2.46
C SER A 18 -17.40 11.30 1.62
N LYS A 19 -17.44 12.54 2.12
CA LYS A 19 -16.76 13.69 1.49
C LYS A 19 -15.24 13.50 1.36
N LYS A 20 -14.64 12.68 2.24
CA LYS A 20 -13.20 12.35 2.20
C LYS A 20 -13.01 10.87 1.88
N PRO A 21 -12.05 10.51 1.01
CA PRO A 21 -11.70 9.11 0.81
C PRO A 21 -11.25 8.45 2.12
N LYS A 22 -11.58 7.15 2.28
CA LYS A 22 -11.40 6.38 3.52
C LYS A 22 -10.00 6.52 4.13
N GLN A 23 -8.96 6.51 3.33
CA GLN A 23 -7.57 6.59 3.79
C GLN A 23 -7.20 7.93 4.43
N TYR A 24 -7.96 9.01 4.17
CA TYR A 24 -7.75 10.33 4.75
C TYR A 24 -8.66 10.64 5.96
N VAL A 25 -9.56 9.72 6.31
CA VAL A 25 -10.39 9.87 7.51
C VAL A 25 -9.49 9.81 8.74
N SER A 26 -9.74 10.69 9.71
CA SER A 26 -9.00 10.71 10.97
C SER A 26 -9.35 9.49 11.83
N TYR A 27 -8.36 8.82 12.32
CA TYR A 27 -8.42 7.76 13.30
C TYR A 27 -7.31 7.96 14.33
N LYS A 28 -7.65 8.00 15.63
CA LYS A 28 -6.68 8.27 16.70
C LYS A 28 -5.78 9.48 16.37
N ASN A 29 -6.46 10.62 16.10
CA ASN A 29 -5.85 11.94 15.88
C ASN A 29 -4.95 12.10 14.64
N LYS A 30 -4.95 11.17 13.71
CA LYS A 30 -4.22 11.29 12.44
C LYS A 30 -4.92 10.54 11.30
N PRO A 31 -4.67 10.91 10.02
CA PRO A 31 -5.23 10.20 8.88
C PRO A 31 -4.89 8.71 8.89
N LEU A 32 -5.82 7.88 8.45
CA LEU A 32 -5.69 6.43 8.48
C LEU A 32 -4.41 5.93 7.78
N TYR A 33 -4.04 6.51 6.64
CA TYR A 33 -2.82 6.13 5.90
C TYR A 33 -1.52 6.38 6.70
N GLU A 34 -1.50 7.39 7.58
CA GLU A 34 -0.31 7.69 8.38
C GLU A 34 0.03 6.59 9.40
N HIS A 35 -0.97 5.83 9.86
CA HIS A 35 -0.72 4.66 10.72
C HIS A 35 0.13 3.62 10.00
N SER A 36 -0.11 3.41 8.69
CA SER A 36 0.71 2.51 7.86
C SER A 36 2.11 3.06 7.66
N VAL A 37 2.24 4.36 7.34
CA VAL A 37 3.56 5.01 7.17
C VAL A 37 4.40 4.89 8.44
N ASP A 38 3.83 5.25 9.60
CA ASP A 38 4.53 5.19 10.88
C ASP A 38 4.98 3.77 11.22
N LYS A 39 4.11 2.77 10.99
CA LYS A 39 4.42 1.37 11.25
C LYS A 39 5.58 0.89 10.36
N VAL A 40 5.57 1.25 9.09
CA VAL A 40 6.62 0.90 8.14
C VAL A 40 7.95 1.58 8.52
N LEU A 41 7.92 2.87 8.85
CA LEU A 41 9.12 3.59 9.30
C LEU A 41 9.71 3.00 10.58
N LYS A 42 8.87 2.73 11.58
CA LYS A 42 9.28 2.10 12.84
C LYS A 42 9.83 0.68 12.67
N SER A 43 9.44 -0.03 11.60
CA SER A 43 9.90 -1.39 11.35
C SER A 43 11.39 -1.49 10.98
N GLY A 44 11.98 -0.43 10.43
CA GLY A 44 13.36 -0.41 9.91
C GLY A 44 13.62 -1.34 8.71
N LEU A 45 12.57 -1.98 8.15
CA LEU A 45 12.71 -3.00 7.10
C LEU A 45 12.89 -2.40 5.69
N PHE A 46 12.57 -1.13 5.51
CA PHE A 46 12.50 -0.48 4.21
C PHE A 46 13.40 0.76 4.18
N LYS A 47 14.33 0.77 3.23
CA LYS A 47 15.20 1.93 2.98
C LYS A 47 14.41 3.09 2.36
N HIS A 48 13.40 2.77 1.55
CA HIS A 48 12.57 3.76 0.85
C HIS A 48 11.09 3.48 1.08
N VAL A 49 10.32 4.54 1.25
CA VAL A 49 8.85 4.51 1.31
C VAL A 49 8.32 5.46 0.25
N ILE A 50 7.41 4.99 -0.60
CA ILE A 50 6.73 5.80 -1.60
C ILE A 50 5.27 5.90 -1.19
N LEU A 51 4.83 7.10 -0.84
CA LEU A 51 3.44 7.41 -0.53
C LEU A 51 2.78 7.98 -1.79
N VAL A 52 1.82 7.24 -2.34
CA VAL A 52 1.10 7.64 -3.55
C VAL A 52 -0.22 8.28 -3.15
N VAL A 53 -0.40 9.57 -3.43
CA VAL A 53 -1.54 10.36 -2.95
C VAL A 53 -2.40 10.91 -4.09
N ASN A 54 -3.64 11.28 -3.77
CA ASN A 54 -4.50 12.02 -4.67
C ASN A 54 -4.17 13.52 -4.62
N ASN A 55 -4.21 14.19 -5.77
CA ASN A 55 -3.95 15.63 -5.85
C ASN A 55 -4.91 16.52 -5.07
N ASN A 56 -6.13 16.04 -4.85
CA ASN A 56 -7.19 16.80 -4.19
C ASN A 56 -7.00 16.86 -2.67
N PHE A 57 -6.00 16.16 -2.12
CA PHE A 57 -5.76 16.10 -0.68
C PHE A 57 -4.35 16.57 -0.36
N PHE A 58 -4.28 17.67 0.39
CA PHE A 58 -3.04 18.27 0.81
C PHE A 58 -2.38 17.47 1.94
N ILE A 59 -1.13 17.10 1.75
CA ILE A 59 -0.32 16.43 2.77
C ILE A 59 0.38 17.49 3.61
N LYS A 60 -0.11 17.69 4.84
CA LYS A 60 0.45 18.69 5.77
C LYS A 60 1.72 18.20 6.49
N ARG A 61 1.85 16.89 6.66
CA ARG A 61 2.97 16.29 7.39
C ARG A 61 4.26 16.35 6.58
N LYS A 62 5.33 16.84 7.18
CA LYS A 62 6.68 16.68 6.66
C LYS A 62 7.18 15.26 6.97
N TYR A 63 7.67 14.58 5.96
CA TYR A 63 8.24 13.24 6.07
C TYR A 63 9.76 13.27 6.06
N PRO A 64 10.44 12.26 6.65
CA PRO A 64 11.88 12.10 6.54
C PRO A 64 12.30 11.85 5.07
N LYS A 65 13.58 12.08 4.76
CA LYS A 65 14.14 12.03 3.38
C LYS A 65 13.91 10.70 2.64
N ASN A 66 13.75 9.61 3.38
CA ASN A 66 13.49 8.29 2.83
C ASN A 66 12.02 8.03 2.45
N VAL A 67 11.12 8.97 2.73
CA VAL A 67 9.72 8.94 2.30
C VAL A 67 9.52 9.89 1.13
N LYS A 68 9.15 9.37 -0.03
CA LYS A 68 8.80 10.16 -1.20
C LYS A 68 7.29 10.17 -1.40
N VAL A 69 6.71 11.37 -1.42
CA VAL A 69 5.30 11.55 -1.79
C VAL A 69 5.21 11.81 -3.28
N ILE A 70 4.37 11.04 -3.97
CA ILE A 70 4.13 11.19 -5.41
C ILE A 70 2.63 11.24 -5.70
N LYS A 71 2.28 11.85 -6.83
CA LYS A 71 0.91 11.87 -7.34
C LYS A 71 0.53 10.51 -7.91
N GLY A 72 -0.65 10.00 -7.57
CA GLY A 72 -1.24 8.81 -8.17
C GLY A 72 -1.82 9.08 -9.56
N GLY A 73 -2.07 8.00 -10.28
CA GLY A 73 -2.77 8.01 -11.55
C GLY A 73 -4.29 8.00 -11.37
N LYS A 74 -4.99 7.83 -12.49
CA LYS A 74 -6.46 7.81 -12.55
C LYS A 74 -7.02 6.57 -11.85
N GLU A 75 -6.37 5.44 -12.03
CA GLU A 75 -6.74 4.16 -11.43
C GLU A 75 -5.65 3.61 -10.50
N ARG A 76 -5.98 2.51 -9.80
CA ARG A 76 -5.03 1.83 -8.91
C ARG A 76 -3.82 1.25 -9.67
N SER A 77 -4.06 0.70 -10.86
CA SER A 77 -3.03 0.19 -11.77
C SER A 77 -2.04 1.28 -12.18
N ASP A 78 -2.54 2.47 -12.56
CA ASP A 78 -1.71 3.61 -12.93
C ASP A 78 -0.83 4.07 -11.76
N SER A 79 -1.44 4.17 -10.57
CA SER A 79 -0.74 4.54 -9.34
C SER A 79 0.36 3.55 -9.00
N SER A 80 0.09 2.24 -9.17
CA SER A 80 1.08 1.18 -8.99
C SER A 80 2.21 1.30 -10.00
N LEU A 81 1.89 1.49 -11.28
CA LEU A 81 2.88 1.63 -12.36
C LEU A 81 3.79 2.85 -12.15
N LEU A 82 3.21 4.01 -11.82
CA LEU A 82 3.98 5.24 -11.54
C LEU A 82 4.94 5.04 -10.37
N SER A 83 4.48 4.41 -9.29
CA SER A 83 5.30 4.14 -8.12
C SER A 83 6.41 3.12 -8.40
N LEU A 84 6.13 2.08 -9.20
CA LEU A 84 7.14 1.11 -9.63
C LEU A 84 8.20 1.73 -10.54
N LYS A 85 7.81 2.60 -11.48
CA LYS A 85 8.76 3.37 -12.30
C LYS A 85 9.68 4.24 -11.42
N TYR A 86 9.14 4.84 -10.37
CA TYR A 86 9.95 5.59 -9.41
C TYR A 86 10.87 4.68 -8.60
N ALA A 87 10.36 3.56 -8.06
CA ALA A 87 11.15 2.58 -7.31
C ALA A 87 12.31 2.01 -8.14
N LYS A 88 12.11 1.78 -9.45
CA LYS A 88 13.17 1.35 -10.38
C LYS A 88 14.36 2.31 -10.39
N LYS A 89 14.12 3.63 -10.34
CA LYS A 89 15.19 4.65 -10.29
C LYS A 89 16.00 4.61 -8.98
N LEU A 90 15.43 4.04 -7.91
CA LEU A 90 16.09 3.89 -6.61
C LEU A 90 16.93 2.61 -6.51
N ASN A 91 16.98 1.81 -7.58
CA ASN A 91 17.71 0.53 -7.65
C ASN A 91 17.41 -0.39 -6.44
N VAL A 92 16.12 -0.53 -6.10
CA VAL A 92 15.68 -1.37 -4.99
C VAL A 92 15.61 -2.83 -5.36
N LYS A 93 15.91 -3.72 -4.39
CA LYS A 93 15.87 -5.17 -4.61
C LYS A 93 14.45 -5.72 -4.56
N ASN A 94 13.66 -5.29 -3.58
CA ASN A 94 12.29 -5.75 -3.37
C ASN A 94 11.34 -4.57 -3.23
N VAL A 95 10.12 -4.74 -3.74
CA VAL A 95 9.04 -3.77 -3.62
C VAL A 95 7.84 -4.45 -2.99
N LEU A 96 7.30 -3.88 -1.90
CA LEU A 96 6.02 -4.27 -1.32
C LEU A 96 5.00 -3.17 -1.62
N ILE A 97 3.86 -3.57 -2.20
CA ILE A 97 2.74 -2.65 -2.52
C ILE A 97 1.59 -2.92 -1.57
N HIS A 98 1.07 -1.88 -0.91
CA HIS A 98 0.01 -1.99 0.08
C HIS A 98 -1.04 -0.90 -0.07
N ASP A 99 -2.30 -1.24 0.24
CA ASP A 99 -3.42 -0.30 0.22
C ASP A 99 -3.46 0.51 1.52
N ALA A 100 -3.46 1.85 1.43
CA ALA A 100 -3.40 2.75 2.57
C ALA A 100 -4.63 2.69 3.51
N ALA A 101 -5.76 2.21 2.99
CA ALA A 101 -6.98 2.02 3.79
C ALA A 101 -6.96 0.76 4.68
N ARG A 102 -5.86 0.02 4.73
CA ARG A 102 -5.70 -1.22 5.49
C ARG A 102 -4.52 -1.17 6.47
N PRO A 103 -4.55 -0.34 7.51
CA PRO A 103 -3.40 -0.12 8.40
C PRO A 103 -3.14 -1.28 9.36
N ASN A 104 -4.04 -2.28 9.43
CA ASN A 104 -3.98 -3.36 10.41
C ASN A 104 -3.16 -4.57 9.91
N PHE A 105 -1.95 -4.34 9.46
CA PHE A 105 -0.96 -5.40 9.19
C PHE A 105 0.08 -5.47 10.30
N SER A 106 0.66 -6.64 10.53
CA SER A 106 1.72 -6.83 11.52
C SER A 106 3.12 -6.68 10.88
N ILE A 107 4.10 -6.29 11.69
CA ILE A 107 5.51 -6.29 11.24
C ILE A 107 5.98 -7.71 10.93
N LYS A 108 5.42 -8.72 11.60
CA LYS A 108 5.71 -10.14 11.35
C LYS A 108 5.39 -10.53 9.91
N ILE A 109 4.22 -10.10 9.37
CA ILE A 109 3.87 -10.40 7.97
C ILE A 109 4.84 -9.74 6.99
N LEU A 110 5.28 -8.51 7.25
CA LEU A 110 6.27 -7.84 6.40
C LEU A 110 7.61 -8.60 6.39
N LYS A 111 8.08 -9.04 7.55
CA LYS A 111 9.29 -9.87 7.67
C LYS A 111 9.16 -11.18 6.91
N ASN A 112 8.02 -11.85 7.04
CA ASN A 112 7.76 -13.11 6.34
C ASN A 112 7.76 -12.91 4.82
N ILE A 113 7.05 -11.91 4.30
CA ILE A 113 7.04 -11.59 2.85
C ILE A 113 8.47 -11.35 2.36
N LEU A 114 9.25 -10.51 3.04
CA LEU A 114 10.64 -10.23 2.65
C LEU A 114 11.52 -11.47 2.71
N ASN A 115 11.26 -12.39 3.63
CA ASN A 115 11.98 -13.66 3.70
C ASN A 115 11.64 -14.58 2.53
N TYR A 116 10.35 -14.71 2.19
CA TYR A 116 9.93 -15.50 1.03
C TYR A 116 10.43 -14.91 -0.30
N LEU A 117 10.54 -13.59 -0.43
CA LEU A 117 11.10 -12.91 -1.60
C LEU A 117 12.59 -13.20 -1.84
N LYS A 118 13.31 -13.81 -0.88
CA LYS A 118 14.69 -14.28 -1.11
C LYS A 118 14.76 -15.43 -2.12
N LYS A 119 13.70 -16.25 -2.18
CA LYS A 119 13.62 -17.47 -3.01
C LYS A 119 12.54 -17.40 -4.09
N ASN A 120 11.65 -16.39 -4.05
CA ASN A 120 10.51 -16.28 -4.95
C ASN A 120 10.49 -14.92 -5.64
N LYS A 121 10.06 -14.88 -6.90
CA LYS A 121 9.93 -13.64 -7.68
C LYS A 121 8.75 -12.78 -7.23
N ALA A 122 7.68 -13.40 -6.73
CA ALA A 122 6.48 -12.73 -6.21
C ALA A 122 5.93 -13.49 -4.99
N VAL A 123 5.38 -12.74 -4.05
CA VAL A 123 4.76 -13.27 -2.82
C VAL A 123 3.47 -12.52 -2.55
N ILE A 124 2.37 -13.24 -2.40
CA ILE A 124 1.06 -12.69 -2.04
C ILE A 124 0.60 -13.39 -0.76
N PRO A 125 0.35 -12.65 0.34
CA PRO A 125 -0.22 -13.24 1.54
C PRO A 125 -1.69 -13.60 1.31
N TYR A 126 -2.12 -14.75 1.81
CA TYR A 126 -3.51 -15.19 1.77
C TYR A 126 -3.93 -15.75 3.13
N ILE A 127 -5.22 -15.86 3.33
CA ILE A 127 -5.85 -16.60 4.42
C ILE A 127 -6.82 -17.61 3.80
N ASN A 128 -6.98 -18.75 4.45
CA ASN A 128 -8.00 -19.71 4.05
C ASN A 128 -9.39 -19.08 4.26
N ALA A 129 -10.32 -19.36 3.32
CA ALA A 129 -11.71 -18.93 3.49
C ALA A 129 -12.30 -19.65 4.71
N ALA A 130 -12.86 -18.88 5.65
CA ALA A 130 -13.56 -19.45 6.80
C ALA A 130 -14.98 -19.90 6.45
N ASP A 131 -15.57 -19.27 5.41
CA ASP A 131 -16.93 -19.54 4.95
C ASP A 131 -16.96 -20.44 3.71
N SER A 132 -18.09 -21.12 3.51
CA SER A 132 -18.34 -21.93 2.31
C SER A 132 -18.36 -21.06 1.06
N ILE A 133 -17.58 -21.41 0.05
CA ILE A 133 -17.55 -20.74 -1.24
C ILE A 133 -18.45 -21.52 -2.20
N LYS A 134 -19.48 -20.83 -2.75
CA LYS A 134 -20.35 -21.38 -3.80
C LYS A 134 -19.91 -20.83 -5.15
N TYR A 135 -19.72 -21.71 -6.10
CA TYR A 135 -19.51 -21.36 -7.51
C TYR A 135 -20.83 -21.47 -8.28
N SER A 136 -21.18 -20.46 -9.04
CA SER A 136 -22.27 -20.55 -10.01
C SER A 136 -21.66 -20.53 -11.42
N PHE A 137 -21.95 -21.55 -12.21
CA PHE A 137 -21.66 -21.54 -13.63
C PHE A 137 -22.88 -20.95 -14.33
N LYS A 138 -22.70 -19.90 -15.14
CA LYS A 138 -23.73 -19.52 -16.10
C LYS A 138 -23.75 -20.61 -17.17
N ASN A 139 -24.83 -21.41 -17.21
CA ASN A 139 -25.10 -22.23 -18.38
C ASN A 139 -25.31 -21.27 -19.55
N THR A 140 -24.36 -21.21 -20.46
CA THR A 140 -24.59 -20.66 -21.80
C THR A 140 -25.42 -21.68 -22.55
N THR A 141 -26.73 -21.45 -22.63
CA THR A 141 -27.62 -22.04 -23.65
C THR A 141 -27.41 -21.31 -24.95
#